data_4c9c337b407e01cf8d24a2ed82a24973
#
_entry.id   4c9c337b407e01cf8d24a2ed82a24973
#
_cell.length_a   1.000
_cell.length_b   1.000
_cell.length_c   1.000
_cell.angle_alpha   90.00
_cell.angle_beta   90.00
_cell.angle_gamma   90.00
#
_symmetry.space_group_name_H-M   'P 1'
#
loop_
_entity.id
_entity.type
_entity.pdbx_description
1 polymer ?
#
loop_
_entity_poly.entity_id
_entity_poly.type
_entity_poly.pdbx_seq_one_letter_code
_entity_poly.pdbx_strand_id
1 'polypeptide(L)'
;KECDLKPEEIVAKIKDAGVVGMGGACFPTHVKLSPPPGCKAECVIINAVECEPYLTADHRLMLEKADEILVGVTILMKAVNVTKGYIGIENNKPDAIKLMTEKAAQYPNIEIVPLKVQYPQGGEKQLIDAVIRRQVPAPPAIPINVGAVVQNVGTAYAVYEAVQKNKPLFERVVTVTGKSVKNPSNFLTRMGTPMSQLIDAAGGLPEDTGKVIGGGPMMGKALLNTEVPICKGSSGVLLMNDKEASRAAESPCIRCAKCVSVCPMGLEPFLLATLSAKQDWERVEKEDVMSCIECGSCQFTCPSHRYLLDYIRLGKGTVGGIIRARNAKK
;
A
#
# COMPACT_ATOMS: atom_id res chain seq x y z
N LYS A 1 8.28 -27.31 -1.33
CA LYS A 1 8.66 -27.93 -2.63
C LYS A 1 9.06 -26.81 -3.57
N GLU A 2 10.22 -26.94 -4.22
CA GLU A 2 10.64 -25.99 -5.26
C GLU A 2 9.58 -25.92 -6.37
N CYS A 3 9.41 -24.73 -6.95
CA CYS A 3 8.51 -24.50 -8.05
C CYS A 3 9.22 -24.90 -9.36
N ASP A 4 8.76 -25.95 -10.04
CA ASP A 4 9.38 -26.46 -11.29
C ASP A 4 8.97 -25.68 -12.55
N LEU A 5 8.00 -24.76 -12.43
CA LEU A 5 7.47 -23.96 -13.54
C LEU A 5 8.51 -22.97 -14.08
N LYS A 6 8.44 -22.69 -15.38
CA LYS A 6 9.21 -21.61 -16.01
C LYS A 6 8.66 -20.24 -15.64
N PRO A 7 9.46 -19.15 -15.72
CA PRO A 7 9.01 -17.79 -15.41
C PRO A 7 7.69 -17.41 -16.09
N GLU A 8 7.54 -17.70 -17.38
CA GLU A 8 6.35 -17.35 -18.14
C GLU A 8 5.12 -18.10 -17.66
N GLU A 9 5.27 -19.37 -17.27
CA GLU A 9 4.19 -20.19 -16.73
C GLU A 9 3.74 -19.68 -15.35
N ILE A 10 4.70 -19.22 -14.52
CA ILE A 10 4.40 -18.59 -13.23
C ILE A 10 3.58 -17.30 -13.45
N VAL A 11 4.02 -16.43 -14.35
CA VAL A 11 3.33 -15.18 -14.67
C VAL A 11 1.92 -15.46 -15.21
N ALA A 12 1.75 -16.47 -16.08
CA ALA A 12 0.44 -16.87 -16.58
C ALA A 12 -0.49 -17.35 -15.46
N LYS A 13 -0.01 -18.24 -14.56
CA LYS A 13 -0.81 -18.68 -13.39
C LYS A 13 -1.22 -17.55 -12.47
N ILE A 14 -0.33 -16.60 -12.20
CA ILE A 14 -0.60 -15.41 -11.38
C ILE A 14 -1.70 -14.56 -12.02
N LYS A 15 -1.64 -14.39 -13.37
CA LYS A 15 -2.66 -13.68 -14.14
C LYS A 15 -4.01 -14.37 -14.07
N ASP A 16 -4.05 -15.69 -14.34
CA ASP A 16 -5.28 -16.48 -14.35
C ASP A 16 -5.93 -16.56 -12.97
N ALA A 17 -5.12 -16.62 -11.92
CA ALA A 17 -5.58 -16.54 -10.53
C ALA A 17 -6.05 -15.13 -10.10
N GLY A 18 -5.91 -14.13 -10.95
CA GLY A 18 -6.34 -12.75 -10.69
C GLY A 18 -5.60 -12.08 -9.56
N VAL A 19 -4.33 -12.42 -9.34
CA VAL A 19 -3.52 -11.83 -8.27
C VAL A 19 -3.17 -10.40 -8.60
N VAL A 20 -3.44 -9.51 -7.65
CA VAL A 20 -3.14 -8.06 -7.71
C VAL A 20 -2.34 -7.62 -6.48
N GLY A 21 -1.77 -6.43 -6.55
CA GLY A 21 -1.11 -5.81 -5.41
C GLY A 21 -2.09 -5.56 -4.25
N MET A 22 -1.86 -6.21 -3.11
CA MET A 22 -2.75 -6.17 -1.96
C MET A 22 -2.44 -5.04 -0.97
N GLY A 23 -1.44 -4.21 -1.26
CA GLY A 23 -1.08 -3.03 -0.45
C GLY A 23 -1.93 -1.78 -0.73
N GLY A 24 -3.07 -1.91 -1.42
CA GLY A 24 -4.05 -0.84 -1.65
C GLY A 24 -4.27 -0.45 -3.11
N ALA A 25 -3.23 -0.35 -3.93
CA ALA A 25 -3.34 0.13 -5.32
C ALA A 25 -3.95 -0.89 -6.31
N CYS A 26 -4.07 -2.16 -5.96
CA CYS A 26 -4.61 -3.24 -6.79
C CYS A 26 -3.95 -3.36 -8.18
N PHE A 27 -2.70 -2.93 -8.33
CA PHE A 27 -2.01 -3.06 -9.61
C PHE A 27 -1.79 -4.55 -9.96
N PRO A 28 -2.06 -4.98 -11.20
CA PRO A 28 -1.95 -6.39 -11.57
C PRO A 28 -0.53 -6.93 -11.36
N THR A 29 -0.39 -7.99 -10.57
CA THR A 29 0.91 -8.55 -10.21
C THR A 29 1.67 -9.08 -11.42
N HIS A 30 0.98 -9.75 -12.37
CA HIS A 30 1.60 -10.27 -13.59
C HIS A 30 2.24 -9.17 -14.46
N VAL A 31 1.71 -7.93 -14.42
CA VAL A 31 2.31 -6.78 -15.14
C VAL A 31 3.61 -6.34 -14.48
N LYS A 32 3.65 -6.26 -13.14
CA LYS A 32 4.90 -5.98 -12.40
C LYS A 32 5.99 -7.03 -12.64
N LEU A 33 5.59 -8.28 -12.90
CA LEU A 33 6.50 -9.39 -13.18
C LEU A 33 6.92 -9.51 -14.65
N SER A 34 6.43 -8.61 -15.52
CA SER A 34 6.77 -8.53 -16.93
C SER A 34 7.47 -7.20 -17.22
N PRO A 35 8.77 -7.08 -16.92
CA PRO A 35 9.51 -5.83 -17.12
C PRO A 35 9.41 -5.32 -18.55
N PRO A 36 9.28 -3.99 -18.75
CA PRO A 36 9.31 -3.39 -20.07
C PRO A 36 10.63 -3.68 -20.81
N PRO A 37 10.65 -3.65 -22.15
CA PRO A 37 11.88 -3.79 -22.92
C PRO A 37 12.98 -2.83 -22.44
N GLY A 38 14.19 -3.37 -22.28
CA GLY A 38 15.34 -2.59 -21.78
C GLY A 38 15.43 -2.44 -20.26
N CYS A 39 14.41 -2.86 -19.50
CA CYS A 39 14.46 -2.91 -18.04
C CYS A 39 14.75 -4.35 -17.55
N LYS A 40 15.57 -4.46 -16.50
CA LYS A 40 15.91 -5.74 -15.88
C LYS A 40 15.71 -5.65 -14.38
N ALA A 41 15.05 -6.66 -13.80
CA ALA A 41 14.99 -6.82 -12.36
C ALA A 41 16.36 -7.28 -11.82
N GLU A 42 16.76 -6.77 -10.66
CA GLU A 42 17.93 -7.19 -9.91
C GLU A 42 17.55 -7.83 -8.57
N CYS A 43 16.42 -7.41 -8.01
CA CYS A 43 15.90 -7.97 -6.77
C CYS A 43 14.37 -7.87 -6.68
N VAL A 44 13.81 -8.70 -5.79
CA VAL A 44 12.43 -8.58 -5.31
C VAL A 44 12.44 -8.00 -3.92
N ILE A 45 11.59 -7.01 -3.66
CA ILE A 45 11.40 -6.43 -2.33
C ILE A 45 9.97 -6.67 -1.88
N ILE A 46 9.81 -7.37 -0.76
CA ILE A 46 8.50 -7.59 -0.15
C ILE A 46 8.24 -6.49 0.88
N ASN A 47 7.16 -5.77 0.64
CA ASN A 47 6.63 -4.77 1.54
C ASN A 47 5.79 -5.45 2.62
N ALA A 48 6.38 -5.67 3.79
CA ALA A 48 5.75 -6.18 4.99
C ALA A 48 5.77 -5.12 6.12
N VAL A 49 5.84 -3.86 5.72
CA VAL A 49 5.97 -2.71 6.63
C VAL A 49 4.68 -2.44 7.39
N GLU A 50 3.52 -2.42 6.67
CA GLU A 50 2.20 -2.11 7.24
C GLU A 50 2.24 -0.84 8.12
N CYS A 51 2.64 0.29 7.48
CA CYS A 51 2.84 1.56 8.17
C CYS A 51 1.54 2.35 8.46
N GLU A 52 0.41 1.97 7.85
CA GLU A 52 -0.89 2.59 8.17
C GLU A 52 -1.27 2.30 9.61
N PRO A 53 -1.53 3.34 10.44
CA PRO A 53 -2.00 3.13 11.81
C PRO A 53 -3.26 2.26 11.85
N TYR A 54 -3.45 1.55 12.95
CA TYR A 54 -4.57 0.63 13.21
C TYR A 54 -4.57 -0.69 12.43
N LEU A 55 -3.94 -0.78 11.26
CA LEU A 55 -3.96 -2.01 10.46
C LEU A 55 -2.95 -3.03 11.00
N THR A 56 -3.36 -4.30 11.04
CA THR A 56 -2.57 -5.45 11.54
C THR A 56 -2.74 -6.70 10.70
N ALA A 57 -3.35 -6.61 9.53
CA ALA A 57 -3.63 -7.75 8.65
C ALA A 57 -2.34 -8.41 8.13
N ASP A 58 -1.37 -7.61 7.70
CA ASP A 58 -0.09 -8.11 7.18
C ASP A 58 0.79 -8.65 8.33
N HIS A 59 0.79 -7.99 9.50
CA HIS A 59 1.46 -8.47 10.70
C HIS A 59 0.94 -9.86 11.09
N ARG A 60 -0.38 -10.02 11.18
CA ARG A 60 -1.00 -11.30 11.54
C ARG A 60 -0.70 -12.39 10.50
N LEU A 61 -0.73 -12.02 9.22
CA LEU A 61 -0.41 -12.95 8.13
C LEU A 61 1.03 -13.47 8.23
N MET A 62 2.00 -12.61 8.55
CA MET A 62 3.39 -13.04 8.77
C MET A 62 3.53 -14.05 9.92
N LEU A 63 2.80 -13.83 11.02
CA LEU A 63 2.84 -14.74 12.18
C LEU A 63 2.22 -16.11 11.89
N GLU A 64 1.18 -16.16 11.07
CA GLU A 64 0.43 -17.39 10.80
C GLU A 64 0.88 -18.13 9.53
N LYS A 65 1.50 -17.44 8.57
CA LYS A 65 1.78 -17.94 7.21
C LYS A 65 3.21 -17.67 6.73
N ALA A 66 4.16 -17.66 7.70
CA ALA A 66 5.56 -17.33 7.41
C ALA A 66 6.18 -18.24 6.34
N ASP A 67 5.98 -19.55 6.43
CA ASP A 67 6.55 -20.52 5.48
C ASP A 67 5.96 -20.35 4.09
N GLU A 68 4.65 -20.16 3.97
CA GLU A 68 3.96 -19.95 2.72
C GLU A 68 4.36 -18.62 2.05
N ILE A 69 4.56 -17.57 2.84
CA ILE A 69 5.06 -16.27 2.36
C ILE A 69 6.45 -16.45 1.76
N LEU A 70 7.38 -17.11 2.45
CA LEU A 70 8.75 -17.33 1.96
C LEU A 70 8.77 -18.14 0.66
N VAL A 71 7.94 -19.16 0.53
CA VAL A 71 7.75 -19.88 -0.75
C VAL A 71 7.22 -18.93 -1.82
N GLY A 72 6.23 -18.09 -1.51
CA GLY A 72 5.73 -17.06 -2.43
C GLY A 72 6.82 -16.10 -2.91
N VAL A 73 7.72 -15.71 -2.02
CA VAL A 73 8.88 -14.85 -2.38
C VAL A 73 9.82 -15.58 -3.35
N THR A 74 10.15 -16.85 -3.12
CA THR A 74 10.98 -17.62 -4.06
C THR A 74 10.33 -17.75 -5.44
N ILE A 75 9.01 -17.92 -5.49
CA ILE A 75 8.25 -17.95 -6.75
C ILE A 75 8.32 -16.60 -7.46
N LEU A 76 8.15 -15.49 -6.75
CA LEU A 76 8.29 -14.13 -7.29
C LEU A 76 9.70 -13.87 -7.83
N MET A 77 10.73 -14.28 -7.09
CA MET A 77 12.14 -14.17 -7.53
C MET A 77 12.38 -14.96 -8.81
N LYS A 78 11.86 -16.18 -8.90
CA LYS A 78 11.94 -17.03 -10.10
C LYS A 78 11.21 -16.40 -11.29
N ALA A 79 10.02 -15.83 -11.07
CA ALA A 79 9.22 -15.19 -12.12
C ALA A 79 9.95 -14.03 -12.83
N VAL A 80 10.79 -13.29 -12.13
CA VAL A 80 11.58 -12.18 -12.69
C VAL A 80 13.06 -12.50 -12.85
N ASN A 81 13.42 -13.78 -12.66
CA ASN A 81 14.77 -14.33 -12.86
C ASN A 81 15.86 -13.60 -12.06
N VAL A 82 15.60 -13.39 -10.76
CA VAL A 82 16.54 -12.79 -9.80
C VAL A 82 16.90 -13.77 -8.70
N THR A 83 18.08 -13.57 -8.11
CA THR A 83 18.60 -14.41 -7.02
C THR A 83 18.55 -13.71 -5.66
N LYS A 84 18.05 -12.47 -5.57
CA LYS A 84 18.03 -11.70 -4.33
C LYS A 84 16.62 -11.25 -3.98
N GLY A 85 16.19 -11.55 -2.75
CA GLY A 85 14.91 -11.13 -2.17
C GLY A 85 15.12 -10.41 -0.84
N TYR A 86 14.31 -9.38 -0.59
CA TYR A 86 14.30 -8.66 0.68
C TYR A 86 12.88 -8.61 1.23
N ILE A 87 12.73 -8.70 2.54
CA ILE A 87 11.45 -8.50 3.23
C ILE A 87 11.62 -7.38 4.24
N GLY A 88 11.04 -6.21 3.96
CA GLY A 88 11.08 -5.05 4.86
C GLY A 88 9.96 -5.12 5.90
N ILE A 89 10.31 -5.08 7.20
CA ILE A 89 9.39 -5.15 8.33
C ILE A 89 9.72 -4.02 9.31
N GLU A 90 8.72 -3.26 9.77
CA GLU A 90 8.96 -2.22 10.78
C GLU A 90 9.29 -2.79 12.16
N ASN A 91 10.18 -2.09 12.89
CA ASN A 91 10.69 -2.48 14.21
C ASN A 91 9.62 -2.56 15.32
N ASN A 92 8.40 -2.07 15.07
CA ASN A 92 7.26 -2.26 15.98
C ASN A 92 6.62 -3.66 15.90
N LYS A 93 7.18 -4.56 15.07
CA LYS A 93 6.73 -5.95 14.90
C LYS A 93 7.88 -6.93 15.23
N PRO A 94 8.45 -6.89 16.46
CA PRO A 94 9.63 -7.69 16.81
C PRO A 94 9.37 -9.20 16.75
N ASP A 95 8.15 -9.64 17.04
CA ASP A 95 7.69 -11.01 16.92
C ASP A 95 7.71 -11.52 15.47
N ALA A 96 7.19 -10.72 14.53
CA ALA A 96 7.23 -11.04 13.11
C ALA A 96 8.68 -11.02 12.57
N ILE A 97 9.50 -10.03 12.95
CA ILE A 97 10.91 -9.98 12.56
C ILE A 97 11.64 -11.25 13.01
N LYS A 98 11.46 -11.65 14.28
CA LYS A 98 12.08 -12.84 14.84
C LYS A 98 11.66 -14.10 14.07
N LEU A 99 10.35 -14.33 13.95
CA LEU A 99 9.80 -15.50 13.26
C LEU A 99 10.25 -15.57 11.79
N MET A 100 10.11 -14.46 11.05
CA MET A 100 10.50 -14.41 9.64
C MET A 100 12.01 -14.63 9.46
N THR A 101 12.85 -14.12 10.36
CA THR A 101 14.31 -14.34 10.33
C THR A 101 14.66 -15.81 10.57
N GLU A 102 14.05 -16.43 11.58
CA GLU A 102 14.22 -17.86 11.88
C GLU A 102 13.83 -18.74 10.69
N LYS A 103 12.68 -18.46 10.08
CA LYS A 103 12.18 -19.20 8.92
C LYS A 103 12.99 -18.95 7.65
N ALA A 104 13.43 -17.69 7.43
CA ALA A 104 14.26 -17.32 6.28
C ALA A 104 15.65 -17.94 6.29
N ALA A 105 16.13 -18.47 7.41
CA ALA A 105 17.42 -19.17 7.50
C ALA A 105 17.56 -20.34 6.50
N GLN A 106 16.43 -20.92 6.06
CA GLN A 106 16.41 -21.98 5.04
C GLN A 106 16.50 -21.42 3.59
N TYR A 107 16.44 -20.10 3.42
CA TYR A 107 16.41 -19.40 2.14
C TYR A 107 17.57 -18.39 2.08
N PRO A 108 18.82 -18.81 1.77
CA PRO A 108 20.01 -17.97 1.91
C PRO A 108 20.00 -16.70 1.02
N ASN A 109 19.11 -16.65 0.06
CA ASN A 109 18.93 -15.51 -0.86
C ASN A 109 17.82 -14.54 -0.45
N ILE A 110 17.17 -14.78 0.71
CA ILE A 110 16.12 -13.91 1.25
C ILE A 110 16.63 -13.28 2.54
N GLU A 111 16.63 -11.95 2.58
CA GLU A 111 17.08 -11.16 3.71
C GLU A 111 15.88 -10.45 4.37
N ILE A 112 15.77 -10.60 5.70
CA ILE A 112 14.80 -9.83 6.48
C ILE A 112 15.46 -8.50 6.88
N VAL A 113 14.81 -7.40 6.52
CA VAL A 113 15.33 -6.03 6.75
C VAL A 113 14.46 -5.33 7.78
N PRO A 114 14.92 -5.23 9.04
CA PRO A 114 14.24 -4.42 10.05
C PRO A 114 14.30 -2.93 9.68
N LEU A 115 13.15 -2.26 9.68
CA LEU A 115 13.01 -0.87 9.27
C LEU A 115 12.55 0.01 10.42
N LYS A 116 12.99 1.28 10.40
CA LYS A 116 12.55 2.28 11.36
C LYS A 116 11.06 2.56 11.18
N VAL A 117 10.33 2.61 12.30
CA VAL A 117 8.94 3.08 12.31
C VAL A 117 8.89 4.56 11.95
N GLN A 118 8.50 4.86 10.73
CA GLN A 118 8.43 6.24 10.22
C GLN A 118 7.47 6.30 9.04
N TYR A 119 6.26 6.79 9.28
CA TYR A 119 5.26 6.92 8.21
C TYR A 119 5.71 7.95 7.14
N PRO A 120 5.62 7.64 5.84
CA PRO A 120 5.10 6.43 5.20
C PRO A 120 6.22 5.44 4.76
N GLN A 121 6.87 4.76 5.69
CA GLN A 121 7.95 3.79 5.42
C GLN A 121 7.53 2.67 4.45
N GLY A 122 6.23 2.32 4.42
CA GLY A 122 5.66 1.37 3.47
C GLY A 122 5.36 1.96 2.08
N GLY A 123 5.63 3.23 1.84
CA GLY A 123 5.60 3.80 0.49
C GLY A 123 6.62 3.10 -0.40
N GLU A 124 6.21 2.68 -1.61
CA GLU A 124 7.06 1.87 -2.50
C GLU A 124 8.44 2.49 -2.74
N LYS A 125 8.49 3.80 -3.00
CA LYS A 125 9.76 4.53 -3.25
C LYS A 125 10.61 4.66 -1.97
N GLN A 126 9.98 4.93 -0.83
CA GLN A 126 10.64 5.01 0.47
C GLN A 126 11.21 3.66 0.89
N LEU A 127 10.47 2.59 0.67
CA LEU A 127 10.92 1.22 0.95
C LEU A 127 12.14 0.85 0.10
N ILE A 128 12.14 1.16 -1.19
CA ILE A 128 13.26 0.90 -2.09
C ILE A 128 14.52 1.62 -1.58
N ASP A 129 14.41 2.91 -1.26
CA ASP A 129 15.55 3.68 -0.74
C ASP A 129 16.05 3.12 0.60
N ALA A 130 15.14 2.76 1.50
CA ALA A 130 15.50 2.19 2.81
C ALA A 130 16.23 0.83 2.69
N VAL A 131 15.83 -0.02 1.75
CA VAL A 131 16.34 -1.39 1.61
C VAL A 131 17.60 -1.47 0.76
N ILE A 132 17.59 -0.87 -0.43
CA ILE A 132 18.70 -1.00 -1.40
C ILE A 132 19.44 0.30 -1.70
N ARG A 133 19.10 1.40 -1.00
CA ARG A 133 19.76 2.72 -1.14
C ARG A 133 19.75 3.27 -2.57
N ARG A 134 18.63 3.04 -3.29
CA ARG A 134 18.39 3.57 -4.63
C ARG A 134 17.12 4.41 -4.63
N GLN A 135 17.17 5.55 -5.28
CA GLN A 135 16.02 6.46 -5.39
C GLN A 135 15.35 6.30 -6.76
N VAL A 136 14.06 5.99 -6.74
CA VAL A 136 13.25 5.94 -7.95
C VAL A 136 12.99 7.37 -8.42
N PRO A 137 13.40 7.74 -9.64
CA PRO A 137 13.21 9.10 -10.16
C PRO A 137 11.73 9.52 -10.22
N ALA A 138 11.52 10.81 -10.53
CA ALA A 138 10.17 11.32 -10.79
C ALA A 138 9.47 10.56 -11.94
N PRO A 139 8.14 10.52 -11.97
CA PRO A 139 7.41 9.95 -13.12
C PRO A 139 7.88 10.55 -14.45
N PRO A 140 8.00 9.72 -15.52
CA PRO A 140 7.39 8.40 -15.69
C PRO A 140 8.20 7.22 -15.13
N ALA A 141 9.30 7.44 -14.41
CA ALA A 141 10.10 6.36 -13.85
C ALA A 141 9.32 5.53 -12.82
N ILE A 142 9.55 4.23 -12.83
CA ILE A 142 8.92 3.22 -11.99
C ILE A 142 9.99 2.37 -11.28
N PRO A 143 9.67 1.58 -10.25
CA PRO A 143 10.65 0.80 -9.46
C PRO A 143 11.63 -0.04 -10.28
N ILE A 144 11.19 -0.63 -11.39
CA ILE A 144 12.05 -1.44 -12.24
C ILE A 144 13.20 -0.64 -12.87
N ASN A 145 13.09 0.68 -13.01
CA ASN A 145 14.17 1.54 -13.51
C ASN A 145 15.39 1.58 -12.58
N VAL A 146 15.19 1.19 -11.32
CA VAL A 146 16.27 1.00 -10.33
C VAL A 146 16.50 -0.46 -9.97
N GLY A 147 16.03 -1.40 -10.80
CA GLY A 147 16.21 -2.82 -10.66
C GLY A 147 15.32 -3.51 -9.61
N ALA A 148 14.34 -2.80 -9.04
CA ALA A 148 13.49 -3.32 -7.98
C ALA A 148 12.11 -3.75 -8.48
N VAL A 149 11.65 -4.94 -8.05
CA VAL A 149 10.24 -5.37 -8.17
C VAL A 149 9.67 -5.45 -6.76
N VAL A 150 8.70 -4.58 -6.45
CA VAL A 150 8.11 -4.49 -5.12
C VAL A 150 6.74 -5.16 -5.10
N GLN A 151 6.52 -6.04 -4.11
CA GLN A 151 5.23 -6.70 -3.87
C GLN A 151 4.86 -6.61 -2.39
N ASN A 152 3.56 -6.52 -2.08
CA ASN A 152 3.09 -6.58 -0.70
C ASN A 152 3.20 -8.02 -0.15
N VAL A 153 3.36 -8.19 1.15
CA VAL A 153 3.48 -9.50 1.80
C VAL A 153 2.25 -10.40 1.58
N GLY A 154 1.04 -9.83 1.62
CA GLY A 154 -0.19 -10.57 1.29
C GLY A 154 -0.22 -10.99 -0.18
N THR A 155 0.36 -10.19 -1.08
CA THR A 155 0.51 -10.59 -2.50
C THR A 155 1.47 -11.77 -2.63
N ALA A 156 2.58 -11.81 -1.88
CA ALA A 156 3.49 -12.96 -1.88
C ALA A 156 2.78 -14.24 -1.41
N TYR A 157 1.96 -14.15 -0.37
CA TYR A 157 1.11 -15.26 0.08
C TYR A 157 0.11 -15.69 -1.00
N ALA A 158 -0.58 -14.74 -1.64
CA ALA A 158 -1.52 -15.05 -2.73
C ALA A 158 -0.83 -15.69 -3.95
N VAL A 159 0.40 -15.32 -4.25
CA VAL A 159 1.22 -15.97 -5.30
C VAL A 159 1.54 -17.43 -4.93
N TYR A 160 1.89 -17.69 -3.67
CA TYR A 160 2.04 -19.07 -3.20
C TYR A 160 0.75 -19.87 -3.40
N GLU A 161 -0.40 -19.35 -3.00
CA GLU A 161 -1.69 -20.02 -3.16
C GLU A 161 -2.02 -20.26 -4.66
N ALA A 162 -1.81 -19.28 -5.52
CA ALA A 162 -2.06 -19.38 -6.94
C ALA A 162 -1.19 -20.44 -7.61
N VAL A 163 0.11 -20.46 -7.34
CA VAL A 163 1.08 -21.31 -8.03
C VAL A 163 1.15 -22.70 -7.44
N GLN A 164 1.16 -22.85 -6.11
CA GLN A 164 1.31 -24.14 -5.41
C GLN A 164 -0.01 -24.84 -5.11
N LYS A 165 -1.11 -24.09 -4.99
CA LYS A 165 -2.43 -24.61 -4.62
C LYS A 165 -3.47 -24.47 -5.71
N ASN A 166 -3.16 -23.85 -6.86
CA ASN A 166 -4.11 -23.50 -7.91
C ASN A 166 -5.33 -22.73 -7.38
N LYS A 167 -5.14 -21.96 -6.29
CA LYS A 167 -6.20 -21.20 -5.63
C LYS A 167 -6.19 -19.75 -6.14
N PRO A 168 -7.26 -19.28 -6.79
CA PRO A 168 -7.35 -17.90 -7.23
C PRO A 168 -7.50 -16.94 -6.03
N LEU A 169 -7.19 -15.65 -6.25
CA LEU A 169 -7.35 -14.61 -5.22
C LEU A 169 -8.82 -14.21 -5.10
N PHE A 170 -9.56 -14.90 -4.23
CA PHE A 170 -10.97 -14.61 -3.91
C PHE A 170 -11.22 -14.29 -2.44
N GLU A 171 -10.20 -14.36 -1.60
CA GLU A 171 -10.26 -13.99 -0.18
C GLU A 171 -8.97 -13.32 0.28
N ARG A 172 -9.05 -12.55 1.36
CA ARG A 172 -7.92 -11.92 1.99
C ARG A 172 -8.15 -11.66 3.47
N VAL A 173 -7.07 -11.40 4.21
CA VAL A 173 -7.17 -10.90 5.59
C VAL A 173 -7.50 -9.41 5.56
N VAL A 174 -8.49 -9.00 6.39
CA VAL A 174 -8.96 -7.63 6.55
C VAL A 174 -9.03 -7.30 8.03
N THR A 175 -8.44 -6.18 8.44
CA THR A 175 -8.52 -5.68 9.82
C THR A 175 -9.83 -4.93 10.03
N VAL A 176 -10.59 -5.27 11.08
CA VAL A 176 -11.70 -4.45 11.59
C VAL A 176 -11.30 -3.91 12.95
N THR A 177 -11.28 -2.59 13.09
CA THR A 177 -10.70 -1.94 14.27
C THR A 177 -11.27 -0.54 14.51
N GLY A 178 -10.94 0.02 15.65
CA GLY A 178 -11.33 1.33 16.12
C GLY A 178 -11.33 1.35 17.65
N LYS A 179 -11.23 2.52 18.26
CA LYS A 179 -11.11 2.65 19.73
C LYS A 179 -12.35 2.15 20.48
N SER A 180 -13.53 2.27 19.86
CA SER A 180 -14.80 1.85 20.44
C SER A 180 -15.28 0.49 19.94
N VAL A 181 -14.52 -0.17 19.06
CA VAL A 181 -14.87 -1.51 18.56
C VAL A 181 -14.74 -2.54 19.69
N LYS A 182 -15.80 -3.33 19.88
CA LYS A 182 -15.89 -4.29 20.99
C LYS A 182 -14.86 -5.41 20.90
N ASN A 183 -14.72 -5.99 19.70
CA ASN A 183 -13.83 -7.13 19.43
C ASN A 183 -13.00 -6.85 18.18
N PRO A 184 -12.00 -5.91 18.22
CA PRO A 184 -11.17 -5.65 17.05
C PRO A 184 -10.42 -6.92 16.63
N SER A 185 -10.47 -7.22 15.32
CA SER A 185 -9.99 -8.51 14.81
C SER A 185 -9.52 -8.43 13.36
N ASN A 186 -8.72 -9.42 12.97
CA ASN A 186 -8.38 -9.68 11.59
C ASN A 186 -9.23 -10.86 11.08
N PHE A 187 -9.96 -10.66 9.99
CA PHE A 187 -10.85 -11.66 9.41
C PHE A 187 -10.33 -12.14 8.06
N LEU A 188 -10.28 -13.45 7.86
CA LEU A 188 -10.14 -14.02 6.52
C LEU A 188 -11.50 -13.91 5.81
N THR A 189 -11.57 -13.04 4.81
CA THR A 189 -12.82 -12.60 4.21
C THR A 189 -12.85 -12.84 2.71
N ARG A 190 -13.96 -13.36 2.20
CA ARG A 190 -14.19 -13.50 0.76
C ARG A 190 -14.49 -12.14 0.10
N MET A 191 -14.04 -11.98 -1.14
CA MET A 191 -14.42 -10.82 -1.94
C MET A 191 -15.93 -10.76 -2.14
N GLY A 192 -16.49 -9.56 -2.08
CA GLY A 192 -17.94 -9.35 -2.17
C GLY A 192 -18.66 -9.37 -0.82
N THR A 193 -18.04 -9.81 0.28
CA THR A 193 -18.64 -9.71 1.61
C THR A 193 -18.87 -8.25 1.98
N PRO A 194 -20.08 -7.82 2.37
CA PRO A 194 -20.31 -6.46 2.84
C PRO A 194 -19.51 -6.15 4.11
N MET A 195 -19.02 -4.94 4.25
CA MET A 195 -18.28 -4.52 5.45
C MET A 195 -19.14 -4.57 6.71
N SER A 196 -20.46 -4.38 6.58
CA SER A 196 -21.42 -4.55 7.68
C SER A 196 -21.29 -5.91 8.37
N GLN A 197 -21.15 -7.00 7.60
CA GLN A 197 -20.99 -8.35 8.19
C GLN A 197 -19.70 -8.49 9.00
N LEU A 198 -18.62 -7.84 8.59
CA LEU A 198 -17.38 -7.85 9.37
C LEU A 198 -17.51 -7.00 10.63
N ILE A 199 -18.19 -5.86 10.53
CA ILE A 199 -18.49 -4.99 11.67
C ILE A 199 -19.34 -5.75 12.70
N ASP A 200 -20.37 -6.45 12.26
CA ASP A 200 -21.23 -7.27 13.13
C ASP A 200 -20.43 -8.38 13.82
N ALA A 201 -19.55 -9.07 13.09
CA ALA A 201 -18.65 -10.08 13.63
C ALA A 201 -17.65 -9.50 14.67
N ALA A 202 -17.30 -8.22 14.53
CA ALA A 202 -16.47 -7.50 15.49
C ALA A 202 -17.24 -6.95 16.71
N GLY A 203 -18.54 -7.24 16.80
CA GLY A 203 -19.40 -6.84 17.94
C GLY A 203 -20.37 -5.71 17.65
N GLY A 204 -20.59 -5.40 16.38
CA GLY A 204 -21.51 -4.38 15.89
C GLY A 204 -20.90 -3.00 15.73
N LEU A 205 -21.66 -2.10 15.09
CA LEU A 205 -21.26 -0.71 14.90
C LEU A 205 -21.37 0.06 16.23
N PRO A 206 -20.27 0.62 16.76
CA PRO A 206 -20.33 1.43 17.98
C PRO A 206 -21.26 2.64 17.83
N GLU A 207 -22.02 2.98 18.87
CA GLU A 207 -22.97 4.11 18.87
C GLU A 207 -22.27 5.47 18.65
N ASP A 208 -21.02 5.60 19.09
CA ASP A 208 -20.20 6.80 18.93
C ASP A 208 -19.41 6.84 17.61
N THR A 209 -19.80 6.06 16.60
CA THR A 209 -19.09 6.02 15.31
C THR A 209 -19.38 7.27 14.50
N GLY A 210 -18.41 8.17 14.43
CA GLY A 210 -18.49 9.39 13.61
C GLY A 210 -18.04 9.19 12.15
N LYS A 211 -17.27 8.13 11.87
CA LYS A 211 -16.78 7.85 10.52
C LYS A 211 -16.39 6.40 10.33
N VAL A 212 -16.76 5.82 9.20
CA VAL A 212 -16.28 4.51 8.73
C VAL A 212 -15.28 4.73 7.60
N ILE A 213 -14.10 4.13 7.69
CA ILE A 213 -13.04 4.26 6.68
C ILE A 213 -12.71 2.88 6.12
N GLY A 214 -12.76 2.75 4.80
CA GLY A 214 -12.19 1.60 4.09
C GLY A 214 -10.67 1.79 3.93
N GLY A 215 -9.88 1.03 4.68
CA GLY A 215 -8.43 1.17 4.81
C GLY A 215 -8.00 1.77 6.14
N GLY A 216 -6.79 2.36 6.19
CA GLY A 216 -6.27 3.06 7.36
C GLY A 216 -6.62 4.56 7.38
N PRO A 217 -6.31 5.27 8.47
CA PRO A 217 -6.73 6.67 8.65
C PRO A 217 -6.01 7.66 7.74
N MET A 218 -4.82 7.30 7.22
CA MET A 218 -3.98 8.21 6.45
C MET A 218 -4.31 8.19 4.95
N MET A 219 -4.48 7.01 4.35
CA MET A 219 -4.71 6.83 2.91
C MET A 219 -6.09 6.29 2.57
N GLY A 220 -6.81 5.73 3.54
CA GLY A 220 -8.15 5.16 3.36
C GLY A 220 -9.18 6.20 2.93
N LYS A 221 -10.36 5.71 2.56
CA LYS A 221 -11.48 6.55 2.11
C LYS A 221 -12.66 6.42 3.08
N ALA A 222 -13.24 7.56 3.48
CA ALA A 222 -14.48 7.56 4.22
C ALA A 222 -15.61 7.00 3.36
N LEU A 223 -16.43 6.14 3.97
CA LEU A 223 -17.53 5.46 3.31
C LEU A 223 -18.87 6.13 3.66
N LEU A 224 -19.79 6.13 2.71
CA LEU A 224 -21.14 6.66 2.90
C LEU A 224 -22.05 5.67 3.63
N ASN A 225 -21.78 4.38 3.52
CA ASN A 225 -22.53 3.31 4.18
C ASN A 225 -21.62 2.08 4.38
N THR A 226 -22.10 1.10 5.11
CA THR A 226 -21.37 -0.13 5.46
C THR A 226 -21.63 -1.31 4.51
N GLU A 227 -22.51 -1.14 3.52
CA GLU A 227 -22.82 -2.18 2.53
C GLU A 227 -21.79 -2.28 1.40
N VAL A 228 -20.72 -1.50 1.50
CA VAL A 228 -19.58 -1.56 0.57
C VAL A 228 -18.92 -2.93 0.66
N PRO A 229 -18.77 -3.64 -0.49
CA PRO A 229 -18.17 -4.98 -0.48
C PRO A 229 -16.65 -4.95 -0.26
N ILE A 230 -16.13 -5.96 0.38
CA ILE A 230 -14.68 -6.22 0.45
C ILE A 230 -14.18 -6.54 -0.95
N CYS A 231 -13.15 -5.81 -1.36
CA CYS A 231 -12.43 -5.97 -2.62
C CYS A 231 -10.99 -6.43 -2.39
N LYS A 232 -10.28 -6.80 -3.45
CA LYS A 232 -8.87 -7.23 -3.38
C LYS A 232 -7.95 -6.17 -2.72
N GLY A 233 -8.28 -4.89 -2.83
CA GLY A 233 -7.55 -3.78 -2.21
C GLY A 233 -7.96 -3.42 -0.79
N SER A 234 -9.04 -4.01 -0.25
CA SER A 234 -9.56 -3.66 1.07
C SER A 234 -8.67 -4.21 2.19
N SER A 235 -7.81 -3.38 2.77
CA SER A 235 -6.89 -3.79 3.85
C SER A 235 -7.51 -3.73 5.24
N GLY A 236 -8.52 -2.87 5.45
CA GLY A 236 -9.17 -2.71 6.73
C GLY A 236 -10.49 -1.96 6.67
N VAL A 237 -11.22 -2.05 7.76
CA VAL A 237 -12.41 -1.28 8.10
C VAL A 237 -12.15 -0.59 9.43
N LEU A 238 -11.95 0.71 9.41
CA LEU A 238 -11.66 1.49 10.61
C LEU A 238 -12.93 2.29 11.02
N LEU A 239 -13.39 2.04 12.25
CA LEU A 239 -14.49 2.74 12.88
C LEU A 239 -13.94 3.83 13.79
N MET A 240 -13.92 5.06 13.30
CA MET A 240 -13.48 6.21 14.11
C MET A 240 -14.64 6.75 14.94
N ASN A 241 -14.41 6.94 16.23
CA ASN A 241 -15.40 7.59 17.09
C ASN A 241 -15.56 9.08 16.75
N ASP A 242 -16.62 9.71 17.26
CA ASP A 242 -16.96 11.12 16.97
C ASP A 242 -15.80 12.08 17.21
N LYS A 243 -15.04 11.86 18.28
CA LYS A 243 -13.90 12.71 18.65
C LYS A 243 -12.77 12.61 17.59
N GLU A 244 -12.46 11.42 17.11
CA GLU A 244 -11.41 11.20 16.10
C GLU A 244 -11.89 11.60 14.71
N ALA A 245 -13.17 11.43 14.43
CA ALA A 245 -13.79 11.75 13.13
C ALA A 245 -13.96 13.26 12.91
N SER A 246 -14.02 14.04 13.99
CA SER A 246 -14.23 15.47 13.94
C SER A 246 -13.04 16.18 13.27
N ARG A 247 -13.34 17.00 12.27
CA ARG A 247 -12.35 17.91 11.67
C ARG A 247 -12.51 19.30 12.29
N ALA A 248 -11.43 19.88 12.77
CA ALA A 248 -11.42 21.28 13.18
C ALA A 248 -11.67 22.20 11.96
N ALA A 249 -12.19 23.41 12.22
CA ALA A 249 -12.43 24.40 11.19
C ALA A 249 -11.14 24.79 10.46
N GLU A 250 -11.22 24.91 9.14
CA GLU A 250 -10.09 25.36 8.33
C GLU A 250 -9.77 26.83 8.63
N SER A 251 -8.50 27.14 8.77
CA SER A 251 -7.97 28.49 8.97
C SER A 251 -7.01 28.87 7.84
N PRO A 252 -6.74 30.16 7.62
CA PRO A 252 -5.74 30.62 6.68
C PRO A 252 -4.36 30.01 6.92
N CYS A 253 -3.60 29.77 5.86
CA CYS A 253 -2.25 29.24 5.94
C CYS A 253 -1.32 30.23 6.68
N ILE A 254 -0.72 29.79 7.77
CA ILE A 254 0.25 30.61 8.55
C ILE A 254 1.69 30.48 8.03
N ARG A 255 1.92 29.84 6.90
CA ARG A 255 3.24 29.66 6.24
C ARG A 255 4.32 29.02 7.12
N CYS A 256 3.95 28.08 8.00
CA CYS A 256 4.87 27.41 8.91
C CYS A 256 5.75 26.33 8.27
N ALA A 257 5.54 25.99 7.00
CA ALA A 257 6.25 24.98 6.22
C ALA A 257 6.21 23.53 6.77
N LYS A 258 5.43 23.22 7.81
CA LYS A 258 5.34 21.85 8.36
C LYS A 258 4.92 20.82 7.30
N CYS A 259 4.00 21.17 6.38
CA CYS A 259 3.57 20.30 5.32
C CYS A 259 4.71 19.98 4.31
N VAL A 260 5.65 20.90 4.11
CA VAL A 260 6.83 20.70 3.26
C VAL A 260 7.83 19.77 3.95
N SER A 261 8.12 20.05 5.23
CA SER A 261 9.11 19.28 6.00
C SER A 261 8.74 17.81 6.20
N VAL A 262 7.44 17.47 6.18
CA VAL A 262 6.97 16.07 6.33
C VAL A 262 6.70 15.41 4.97
N CYS A 263 6.84 16.11 3.85
CA CYS A 263 6.58 15.52 2.54
C CYS A 263 7.72 14.56 2.15
N PRO A 264 7.45 13.23 2.04
CA PRO A 264 8.49 12.27 1.72
C PRO A 264 8.99 12.38 0.28
N MET A 265 8.29 13.17 -0.55
CA MET A 265 8.63 13.40 -1.96
C MET A 265 9.25 14.77 -2.22
N GLY A 266 9.50 15.57 -1.16
CA GLY A 266 10.09 16.90 -1.30
C GLY A 266 9.21 17.93 -2.02
N LEU A 267 7.89 17.74 -2.04
CA LEU A 267 6.94 18.63 -2.69
C LEU A 267 6.55 19.82 -1.78
N GLU A 268 5.87 20.79 -2.35
CA GLU A 268 5.27 21.94 -1.65
C GLU A 268 3.73 21.76 -1.53
N PRO A 269 3.23 20.98 -0.56
CA PRO A 269 1.81 20.65 -0.48
C PRO A 269 0.88 21.85 -0.34
N PHE A 270 1.31 22.92 0.34
CA PHE A 270 0.53 24.14 0.47
C PHE A 270 0.32 24.84 -0.87
N LEU A 271 1.35 24.82 -1.74
CA LEU A 271 1.30 25.42 -3.07
C LEU A 271 0.43 24.56 -3.99
N LEU A 272 0.69 23.25 -4.06
CA LEU A 272 -0.10 22.30 -4.84
C LEU A 272 -1.59 22.37 -4.53
N ALA A 273 -1.95 22.39 -3.24
CA ALA A 273 -3.35 22.51 -2.81
C ALA A 273 -3.96 23.85 -3.23
N THR A 274 -3.20 24.97 -3.11
CA THR A 274 -3.68 26.30 -3.48
C THR A 274 -3.89 26.43 -4.99
N LEU A 275 -2.97 25.92 -5.80
CA LEU A 275 -3.08 25.90 -7.26
C LEU A 275 -4.23 25.01 -7.72
N SER A 276 -4.38 23.83 -7.12
CA SER A 276 -5.49 22.93 -7.42
C SER A 276 -6.86 23.52 -7.08
N ALA A 277 -6.97 24.23 -5.95
CA ALA A 277 -8.19 24.95 -5.57
C ALA A 277 -8.54 26.06 -6.57
N LYS A 278 -7.51 26.69 -7.17
CA LYS A 278 -7.67 27.71 -8.23
C LYS A 278 -7.80 27.14 -9.63
N GLN A 279 -7.72 25.81 -9.79
CA GLN A 279 -7.77 25.11 -11.07
C GLN A 279 -6.66 25.52 -12.06
N ASP A 280 -5.52 25.94 -11.53
CA ASP A 280 -4.32 26.28 -12.33
C ASP A 280 -3.55 25.01 -12.68
N TRP A 281 -4.14 24.19 -13.57
CA TRP A 281 -3.65 22.84 -13.88
C TRP A 281 -2.27 22.82 -14.52
N GLU A 282 -1.91 23.84 -15.30
CA GLU A 282 -0.60 23.97 -15.92
C GLU A 282 0.49 24.10 -14.83
N ARG A 283 0.27 24.97 -13.86
CA ARG A 283 1.22 25.11 -12.74
C ARG A 283 1.20 23.91 -11.82
N VAL A 284 0.04 23.30 -11.58
CA VAL A 284 -0.07 22.05 -10.78
C VAL A 284 0.79 20.94 -11.42
N GLU A 285 0.79 20.81 -12.75
CA GLU A 285 1.67 19.87 -13.47
C GLU A 285 3.14 20.25 -13.29
N LYS A 286 3.48 21.52 -13.47
CA LYS A 286 4.86 22.05 -13.38
C LYS A 286 5.47 21.90 -11.98
N GLU A 287 4.65 21.96 -10.94
CA GLU A 287 5.04 21.74 -9.53
C GLU A 287 5.02 20.25 -9.13
N ASP A 288 5.15 19.36 -10.11
CA ASP A 288 5.33 17.90 -9.91
C ASP A 288 4.25 17.19 -9.11
N VAL A 289 2.97 17.58 -9.23
CA VAL A 289 1.86 16.93 -8.53
C VAL A 289 1.82 15.41 -8.75
N MET A 290 2.27 14.93 -9.92
CA MET A 290 2.31 13.51 -10.25
C MET A 290 3.28 12.72 -9.36
N SER A 291 4.25 13.34 -8.75
CA SER A 291 5.17 12.74 -7.77
C SER A 291 4.54 12.53 -6.39
N CYS A 292 3.38 13.13 -6.11
CA CYS A 292 2.68 12.94 -4.84
C CYS A 292 2.22 11.49 -4.68
N ILE A 293 2.57 10.85 -3.56
CA ILE A 293 2.13 9.48 -3.22
C ILE A 293 0.85 9.44 -2.38
N GLU A 294 0.22 10.59 -2.15
CA GLU A 294 -1.06 10.72 -1.45
C GLU A 294 -1.07 10.17 -0.02
N CYS A 295 0.07 10.21 0.66
CA CYS A 295 0.24 9.63 2.00
C CYS A 295 -0.51 10.37 3.12
N GLY A 296 -0.97 11.60 2.90
CA GLY A 296 -1.73 12.37 3.91
C GLY A 296 -0.90 13.09 4.97
N SER A 297 0.43 12.88 5.05
CA SER A 297 1.28 13.49 6.10
C SER A 297 1.17 15.01 6.15
N CYS A 298 1.08 15.68 5.01
CA CYS A 298 0.94 17.13 4.93
C CYS A 298 -0.36 17.65 5.55
N GLN A 299 -1.48 16.97 5.32
CA GLN A 299 -2.78 17.35 5.89
C GLN A 299 -2.84 17.04 7.38
N PHE A 300 -2.34 15.88 7.81
CA PHE A 300 -2.27 15.49 9.21
C PHE A 300 -1.50 16.48 10.07
N THR A 301 -0.35 17.00 9.59
CA THR A 301 0.52 17.91 10.34
C THR A 301 0.10 19.38 10.28
N CYS A 302 -0.90 19.74 9.45
CA CYS A 302 -1.26 21.14 9.21
C CYS A 302 -1.94 21.77 10.43
N PRO A 303 -1.34 22.77 11.11
CA PRO A 303 -1.95 23.42 12.28
C PRO A 303 -3.15 24.32 11.93
N SER A 304 -3.31 24.67 10.65
CA SER A 304 -4.47 25.41 10.13
C SER A 304 -5.57 24.48 9.61
N HIS A 305 -5.46 23.18 9.81
CA HIS A 305 -6.44 22.16 9.42
C HIS A 305 -6.87 22.21 7.95
N ARG A 306 -5.96 22.66 7.05
CA ARG A 306 -6.27 22.81 5.63
C ARG A 306 -6.46 21.46 4.95
N TYR A 307 -7.39 21.39 4.04
CA TYR A 307 -7.70 20.18 3.24
C TYR A 307 -6.68 19.96 2.11
N LEU A 308 -5.39 19.87 2.49
CA LEU A 308 -4.30 19.82 1.52
C LEU A 308 -4.38 18.60 0.62
N LEU A 309 -4.59 17.41 1.20
CA LEU A 309 -4.64 16.17 0.45
C LEU A 309 -5.86 16.12 -0.49
N ASP A 310 -6.99 16.63 -0.05
CA ASP A 310 -8.22 16.61 -0.84
C ASP A 310 -8.01 17.41 -2.15
N TYR A 311 -7.46 18.61 -2.06
CA TYR A 311 -7.12 19.44 -3.23
C TYR A 311 -5.98 18.84 -4.08
N ILE A 312 -4.96 18.25 -3.45
CA ILE A 312 -3.85 17.61 -4.19
C ILE A 312 -4.35 16.40 -4.98
N ARG A 313 -5.24 15.59 -4.41
CA ARG A 313 -5.89 14.47 -5.11
C ARG A 313 -6.71 14.95 -6.31
N LEU A 314 -7.46 16.04 -6.16
CA LEU A 314 -8.17 16.68 -7.28
C LEU A 314 -7.20 17.09 -8.38
N GLY A 315 -6.16 17.83 -8.02
CA GLY A 315 -5.12 18.31 -8.96
C GLY A 315 -4.42 17.16 -9.68
N LYS A 316 -3.99 16.14 -8.94
CA LYS A 316 -3.32 14.97 -9.50
C LYS A 316 -4.22 14.19 -10.44
N GLY A 317 -5.48 13.98 -10.08
CA GLY A 317 -6.47 13.29 -10.92
C GLY A 317 -6.72 14.03 -12.24
N THR A 318 -6.90 15.36 -12.17
CA THR A 318 -7.15 16.21 -13.34
C THR A 318 -5.91 16.28 -14.26
N VAL A 319 -4.74 16.57 -13.71
CA VAL A 319 -3.48 16.63 -14.47
C VAL A 319 -3.16 15.27 -15.10
N GLY A 320 -3.36 14.17 -14.36
CA GLY A 320 -3.21 12.81 -14.89
C GLY A 320 -4.11 12.54 -16.09
N GLY A 321 -5.35 13.05 -16.07
CA GLY A 321 -6.27 13.02 -17.22
C GLY A 321 -5.76 13.82 -18.42
N ILE A 322 -5.27 15.03 -18.18
CA ILE A 322 -4.71 15.91 -19.23
C ILE A 322 -3.49 15.25 -19.89
N ILE A 323 -2.57 14.68 -19.10
CA ILE A 323 -1.37 13.98 -19.61
C ILE A 323 -1.79 12.79 -20.48
N ARG A 324 -2.73 11.97 -20.04
CA ARG A 324 -3.22 10.82 -20.84
C ARG A 324 -3.83 11.26 -22.16
N ALA A 325 -4.68 12.30 -22.14
CA ALA A 325 -5.28 12.84 -23.37
C ALA A 325 -4.24 13.42 -24.35
N ARG A 326 -3.19 14.07 -23.82
CA ARG A 326 -2.05 14.59 -24.62
C ARG A 326 -1.26 13.46 -25.27
N ASN A 327 -1.02 12.36 -24.55
CA ASN A 327 -0.27 11.21 -25.05
C ASN A 327 -1.07 10.36 -26.05
N ALA A 328 -2.39 10.31 -25.92
CA ALA A 328 -3.26 9.60 -26.87
C ALA A 328 -3.37 10.28 -28.25
N LYS A 329 -2.97 11.56 -28.35
CA LYS A 329 -2.96 12.33 -29.60
C LYS A 329 -1.60 12.25 -30.35
N LYS A 330 -0.59 11.64 -29.73
CA LYS A 330 0.72 11.34 -30.34
C LYS A 330 0.76 9.91 -30.88
#